data_cf0da0623ae2b66d855353b1b8615ff2
#
_entry.id   cf0da0623ae2b66d855353b1b8615ff2
#
_cell.length_a   1.000
_cell.length_b   1.000
_cell.length_c   1.000
_cell.angle_alpha   90.00
_cell.angle_beta   90.00
_cell.angle_gamma   90.00
#
_symmetry.space_group_name_H-M   'P 1'
#
loop_
_entity.id
_entity.type
_entity.pdbx_description
1 polymer ?
#
loop_
_entity_poly.entity_id
_entity_poly.type
_entity_poly.pdbx_seq_one_letter_code
_entity_poly.pdbx_strand_id
1 'polypeptide(L)'
;MEIRYIDQSDDLIEISNIYESSWKYAYKGIIPQDYLDSIPTGRWASGIDKFRMNNLVMIENGHIIGTASISKSRWQQYSDYGEIISIYFLPAYMGKGYGKHLLKKCIEELNIRGYDKILLWVLEDNQRARAFYEKNGFSCSKNYMNSNIGGKELREVMYFIE
;
A
#
# COMPACT_ATOMS: atom_id res chain seq x y z
N MET A 1 7.11 15.29 -11.24
CA MET A 1 6.52 14.36 -10.24
C MET A 1 5.57 15.13 -9.34
N GLU A 2 4.37 14.60 -9.19
CA GLU A 2 3.34 15.19 -8.34
C GLU A 2 2.73 14.11 -7.46
N ILE A 3 2.50 14.40 -6.17
CA ILE A 3 1.76 13.52 -5.27
C ILE A 3 0.62 14.33 -4.67
N ARG A 4 -0.60 13.82 -4.81
CA ARG A 4 -1.79 14.47 -4.27
C ARG A 4 -2.86 13.47 -3.91
N TYR A 5 -3.86 13.92 -3.16
CA TYR A 5 -5.07 13.12 -2.99
C TYR A 5 -5.79 12.97 -4.33
N ILE A 6 -6.51 11.87 -4.48
CA ILE A 6 -7.35 11.66 -5.66
C ILE A 6 -8.47 12.70 -5.66
N ASP A 7 -8.93 13.05 -6.85
CA ASP A 7 -10.05 13.96 -7.04
C ASP A 7 -11.10 13.34 -7.98
N GLN A 8 -12.15 14.08 -8.28
CA GLN A 8 -13.27 13.58 -9.07
C GLN A 8 -12.90 13.31 -10.54
N SER A 9 -11.80 13.89 -11.02
CA SER A 9 -11.35 13.70 -12.40
C SER A 9 -10.56 12.40 -12.59
N ASP A 10 -10.11 11.77 -11.52
CA ASP A 10 -9.28 10.57 -11.60
C ASP A 10 -10.10 9.33 -11.96
N ASP A 11 -9.59 8.54 -12.87
CA ASP A 11 -10.19 7.28 -13.29
C ASP A 11 -9.88 6.19 -12.26
N LEU A 12 -10.90 5.76 -11.54
CA LEU A 12 -10.76 4.75 -10.49
C LEU A 12 -10.38 3.37 -11.04
N ILE A 13 -10.73 3.07 -12.27
CA ILE A 13 -10.32 1.82 -12.93
C ILE A 13 -8.81 1.87 -13.21
N GLU A 14 -8.29 3.00 -13.66
CA GLU A 14 -6.85 3.19 -13.85
C GLU A 14 -6.09 2.98 -12.54
N ILE A 15 -6.58 3.56 -11.44
CA ILE A 15 -5.96 3.39 -10.13
C ILE A 15 -6.04 1.93 -9.68
N SER A 16 -7.20 1.29 -9.83
CA SER A 16 -7.37 -0.13 -9.51
C SER A 16 -6.42 -1.03 -10.31
N ASN A 17 -6.13 -0.67 -11.55
CA ASN A 17 -5.17 -1.40 -12.37
C ASN A 17 -3.74 -1.33 -11.82
N ILE A 18 -3.39 -0.27 -11.10
CA ILE A 18 -2.10 -0.19 -10.41
C ILE A 18 -2.05 -1.22 -9.29
N TYR A 19 -3.11 -1.35 -8.51
CA TYR A 19 -3.23 -2.41 -7.49
C TYR A 19 -3.05 -3.79 -8.13
N GLU A 20 -3.81 -4.06 -9.17
CA GLU A 20 -3.79 -5.36 -9.85
C GLU A 20 -2.41 -5.69 -10.41
N SER A 21 -1.79 -4.76 -11.12
CA SER A 21 -0.45 -4.97 -11.72
C SER A 21 0.60 -5.17 -10.64
N SER A 22 0.52 -4.41 -9.56
CA SER A 22 1.44 -4.51 -8.42
C SER A 22 1.29 -5.86 -7.72
N TRP A 23 0.06 -6.31 -7.47
CA TRP A 23 -0.21 -7.61 -6.85
C TRP A 23 0.35 -8.75 -7.70
N LYS A 24 0.06 -8.75 -8.99
CA LYS A 24 0.52 -9.80 -9.90
C LYS A 24 2.03 -9.87 -10.03
N TYR A 25 2.69 -8.73 -9.92
CA TYR A 25 4.15 -8.67 -9.99
C TYR A 25 4.81 -9.01 -8.64
N ALA A 26 4.40 -8.34 -7.56
CA ALA A 26 5.06 -8.45 -6.27
C ALA A 26 4.76 -9.76 -5.54
N TYR A 27 3.58 -10.32 -5.74
CA TYR A 27 3.14 -11.51 -5.02
C TYR A 27 3.28 -12.80 -5.84
N LYS A 28 3.89 -12.73 -7.01
CA LYS A 28 4.23 -13.92 -7.79
C LYS A 28 5.14 -14.83 -6.97
N GLY A 29 4.74 -16.09 -6.82
CA GLY A 29 5.47 -17.05 -5.99
C GLY A 29 5.15 -16.96 -4.50
N ILE A 30 4.34 -16.00 -4.07
CA ILE A 30 3.90 -15.85 -2.67
C ILE A 30 2.42 -16.19 -2.55
N ILE A 31 1.57 -15.53 -3.34
CA ILE A 31 0.13 -15.78 -3.41
C ILE A 31 -0.10 -16.80 -4.54
N PRO A 32 -1.02 -17.78 -4.38
CA PRO A 32 -1.31 -18.74 -5.43
C PRO A 32 -1.61 -18.08 -6.77
N GLN A 33 -1.01 -18.57 -7.83
CA GLN A 33 -1.12 -17.99 -9.16
C GLN A 33 -2.56 -17.95 -9.67
N ASP A 34 -3.33 -19.01 -9.38
CA ASP A 34 -4.75 -19.06 -9.77
C ASP A 34 -5.54 -17.89 -9.17
N TYR A 35 -5.23 -17.52 -7.94
CA TYR A 35 -5.86 -16.37 -7.28
C TYR A 35 -5.47 -15.08 -7.98
N LEU A 36 -4.16 -14.88 -8.24
CA LEU A 36 -3.68 -13.68 -8.93
C LEU A 36 -4.32 -13.54 -10.32
N ASP A 37 -4.43 -14.64 -11.02
CA ASP A 37 -5.04 -14.67 -12.36
C ASP A 37 -6.55 -14.39 -12.33
N SER A 38 -7.21 -14.65 -11.20
CA SER A 38 -8.65 -14.46 -11.02
C SER A 38 -9.05 -13.03 -10.68
N ILE A 39 -8.10 -12.14 -10.40
CA ILE A 39 -8.40 -10.78 -10.03
C ILE A 39 -9.08 -10.05 -11.19
N PRO A 40 -10.34 -9.59 -11.01
CA PRO A 40 -11.05 -8.91 -12.09
C PRO A 40 -10.58 -7.46 -12.23
N THR A 41 -10.66 -6.93 -13.44
CA THR A 41 -10.41 -5.51 -13.71
C THR A 41 -11.33 -4.64 -12.85
N GLY A 42 -10.75 -3.63 -12.19
CA GLY A 42 -11.52 -2.69 -11.39
C GLY A 42 -11.88 -3.19 -10.00
N ARG A 43 -11.28 -4.28 -9.54
CA ARG A 43 -11.60 -4.90 -8.25
C ARG A 43 -11.62 -3.90 -7.08
N TRP A 44 -10.67 -2.98 -7.05
CA TRP A 44 -10.52 -2.04 -5.94
C TRP A 44 -11.24 -0.70 -6.14
N ALA A 45 -11.85 -0.48 -7.31
CA ALA A 45 -12.44 0.82 -7.67
C ALA A 45 -13.49 1.29 -6.67
N SER A 46 -14.41 0.42 -6.24
CA SER A 46 -15.46 0.80 -5.30
C SER A 46 -14.92 1.17 -3.91
N GLY A 47 -13.91 0.44 -3.45
CA GLY A 47 -13.25 0.76 -2.18
C GLY A 47 -12.50 2.08 -2.23
N ILE A 48 -11.83 2.35 -3.34
CA ILE A 48 -11.15 3.62 -3.57
C ILE A 48 -12.17 4.76 -3.58
N ASP A 49 -13.29 4.57 -4.26
CA ASP A 49 -14.37 5.56 -4.33
C ASP A 49 -14.93 5.88 -2.95
N LYS A 50 -15.18 4.86 -2.14
CA LYS A 50 -15.73 5.01 -0.80
C LYS A 50 -14.82 5.80 0.14
N PHE A 51 -13.51 5.70 -0.04
CA PHE A 51 -12.50 6.30 0.84
C PHE A 51 -11.57 7.27 0.10
N ARG A 52 -12.11 8.09 -0.80
CA ARG A 52 -11.33 9.04 -1.61
C ARG A 52 -10.38 9.90 -0.77
N MET A 53 -10.83 10.38 0.39
CA MET A 53 -10.04 11.24 1.27
C MET A 53 -8.82 10.53 1.87
N ASN A 54 -8.71 9.22 1.71
CA ASN A 54 -7.63 8.43 2.24
C ASN A 54 -6.66 7.94 1.16
N ASN A 55 -6.90 8.31 -0.10
CA ASN A 55 -6.12 7.79 -1.23
C ASN A 55 -5.29 8.87 -1.88
N LEU A 56 -4.02 8.57 -2.07
CA LEU A 56 -3.03 9.42 -2.74
C LEU A 56 -2.64 8.80 -4.07
N VAL A 57 -2.32 9.63 -5.04
CA VAL A 57 -1.75 9.20 -6.32
C VAL A 57 -0.43 9.92 -6.56
N MET A 58 0.50 9.23 -7.21
CA MET A 58 1.73 9.80 -7.73
C MET A 58 1.64 9.86 -9.24
N ILE A 59 1.95 11.05 -9.77
CA ILE A 59 1.84 11.34 -11.19
C ILE A 59 3.22 11.69 -11.74
N GLU A 60 3.59 11.06 -12.83
CA GLU A 60 4.82 11.35 -13.56
C GLU A 60 4.48 11.49 -15.06
N ASN A 61 4.92 12.58 -15.67
CA ASN A 61 4.67 12.86 -17.09
C ASN A 61 3.18 12.74 -17.48
N GLY A 62 2.28 13.20 -16.60
CA GLY A 62 0.85 13.17 -16.84
C GLY A 62 0.18 11.80 -16.60
N HIS A 63 0.91 10.79 -16.16
CA HIS A 63 0.38 9.45 -15.91
C HIS A 63 0.41 9.11 -14.43
N ILE A 64 -0.62 8.47 -13.94
CA ILE A 64 -0.63 7.92 -12.57
C ILE A 64 0.23 6.66 -12.57
N ILE A 65 1.31 6.70 -11.79
CA ILE A 65 2.28 5.59 -11.71
C ILE A 65 2.27 4.85 -10.38
N GLY A 66 1.68 5.46 -9.36
CA GLY A 66 1.63 4.89 -8.02
C GLY A 66 0.44 5.40 -7.23
N THR A 67 0.10 4.66 -6.20
CA THR A 67 -1.02 5.00 -5.32
C THR A 67 -0.77 4.49 -3.91
N ALA A 68 -1.34 5.18 -2.93
CA ALA A 68 -1.26 4.79 -1.53
C ALA A 68 -2.59 5.05 -0.82
N SER A 69 -2.86 4.26 0.19
CA SER A 69 -4.01 4.46 1.06
C SER A 69 -3.54 4.60 2.50
N ILE A 70 -4.05 5.61 3.19
CA ILE A 70 -3.73 5.90 4.58
C ILE A 70 -5.01 6.09 5.38
N SER A 71 -4.95 5.76 6.68
CA SER A 71 -6.09 6.00 7.58
C SER A 71 -5.64 5.97 9.04
N LYS A 72 -6.58 6.22 9.95
CA LYS A 72 -6.43 5.78 11.33
C LYS A 72 -6.26 4.27 11.33
N SER A 73 -5.48 3.73 12.27
CA SER A 73 -5.32 2.28 12.40
C SER A 73 -6.67 1.58 12.48
N ARG A 74 -6.81 0.50 11.72
CA ARG A 74 -8.00 -0.35 11.70
C ARG A 74 -8.05 -1.30 12.90
N TRP A 75 -6.99 -1.30 13.72
CA TRP A 75 -6.82 -2.23 14.83
C TRP A 75 -7.04 -1.50 16.15
N GLN A 76 -7.97 -2.00 16.95
CA GLN A 76 -8.35 -1.36 18.22
C GLN A 76 -7.18 -1.22 19.19
N GLN A 77 -6.29 -2.22 19.24
CA GLN A 77 -5.13 -2.18 20.13
C GLN A 77 -4.08 -1.16 19.73
N TYR A 78 -4.16 -0.61 18.51
CA TYR A 78 -3.27 0.44 18.00
C TYR A 78 -4.04 1.70 17.62
N SER A 79 -5.07 2.04 18.39
CA SER A 79 -5.99 3.14 18.04
C SER A 79 -5.33 4.51 18.01
N ASP A 80 -4.17 4.67 18.63
CA ASP A 80 -3.38 5.91 18.60
C ASP A 80 -2.41 5.97 17.40
N TYR A 81 -2.35 4.93 16.58
CA TYR A 81 -1.49 4.89 15.39
C TYR A 81 -2.25 5.31 14.13
N GLY A 82 -1.52 5.97 13.23
CA GLY A 82 -1.92 6.03 11.83
C GLY A 82 -1.47 4.75 11.11
N GLU A 83 -2.13 4.42 10.03
CA GLU A 83 -1.81 3.22 9.26
C GLU A 83 -1.64 3.56 7.80
N ILE A 84 -0.54 3.05 7.22
CA ILE A 84 -0.37 3.01 5.77
C ILE A 84 -0.92 1.66 5.32
N ILE A 85 -2.10 1.70 4.70
CA ILE A 85 -2.81 0.47 4.32
C ILE A 85 -2.17 -0.17 3.11
N SER A 86 -1.73 0.65 2.14
CA SER A 86 -1.15 0.15 0.90
C SER A 86 -0.26 1.20 0.25
N ILE A 87 0.77 0.72 -0.44
CA ILE A 87 1.58 1.50 -1.38
C ILE A 87 1.82 0.60 -2.58
N TYR A 88 1.38 1.01 -3.76
CA TYR A 88 1.50 0.24 -4.98
C TYR A 88 2.02 1.11 -6.13
N PHE A 89 2.81 0.48 -6.99
CA PHE A 89 3.35 1.11 -8.19
C PHE A 89 3.14 0.21 -9.40
N LEU A 90 3.03 0.83 -10.57
CA LEU A 90 3.18 0.07 -11.81
C LEU A 90 4.57 -0.58 -11.82
N PRO A 91 4.69 -1.85 -12.21
CA PRO A 91 5.97 -2.56 -12.16
C PRO A 91 7.13 -1.84 -12.87
N ALA A 92 6.84 -1.13 -13.97
CA ALA A 92 7.86 -0.37 -14.71
C ALA A 92 8.52 0.75 -13.89
N TYR A 93 7.87 1.18 -12.81
CA TYR A 93 8.35 2.28 -11.97
C TYR A 93 8.91 1.81 -10.63
N MET A 94 8.90 0.51 -10.37
CA MET A 94 9.46 -0.07 -9.16
C MET A 94 10.99 -0.03 -9.20
N GLY A 95 11.63 0.15 -8.04
CA GLY A 95 13.08 0.13 -7.92
C GLY A 95 13.79 1.36 -8.49
N LYS A 96 13.07 2.45 -8.74
CA LYS A 96 13.61 3.69 -9.32
C LYS A 96 13.56 4.89 -8.35
N GLY A 97 13.28 4.63 -7.06
CA GLY A 97 13.28 5.66 -6.03
C GLY A 97 11.95 6.35 -5.80
N TYR A 98 10.92 6.07 -6.61
CA TYR A 98 9.61 6.70 -6.44
C TYR A 98 8.93 6.31 -5.12
N GLY A 99 9.11 5.07 -4.67
CA GLY A 99 8.48 4.57 -3.45
C GLY A 99 8.84 5.37 -2.21
N LYS A 100 10.09 5.80 -2.12
CA LYS A 100 10.57 6.63 -1.01
C LYS A 100 9.80 7.95 -0.90
N HIS A 101 9.52 8.58 -2.03
CA HIS A 101 8.79 9.85 -2.06
C HIS A 101 7.32 9.66 -1.65
N LEU A 102 6.69 8.61 -2.14
CA LEU A 102 5.30 8.33 -1.79
C LEU A 102 5.17 7.93 -0.31
N LEU A 103 6.09 7.12 0.19
CA LEU A 103 6.13 6.74 1.62
C LEU A 103 6.28 7.98 2.50
N LYS A 104 7.20 8.87 2.16
CA LYS A 104 7.42 10.12 2.90
C LYS A 104 6.14 10.96 2.93
N LYS A 105 5.46 11.07 1.79
CA LYS A 105 4.21 11.83 1.72
C LYS A 105 3.12 11.20 2.59
N CYS A 106 3.01 9.89 2.62
CA CYS A 106 2.07 9.20 3.51
C CYS A 106 2.33 9.53 4.98
N ILE A 107 3.60 9.52 5.39
CA ILE A 107 3.99 9.85 6.76
C ILE A 107 3.64 11.31 7.08
N GLU A 108 3.97 12.23 6.18
CA GLU A 108 3.64 13.66 6.35
C GLU A 108 2.13 13.87 6.52
N GLU A 109 1.32 13.26 5.69
CA GLU A 109 -0.13 13.40 5.75
C GLU A 109 -0.71 12.79 7.04
N LEU A 110 -0.19 11.67 7.48
CA LEU A 110 -0.61 11.08 8.76
C LEU A 110 -0.19 11.96 9.94
N ASN A 111 1.00 12.55 9.90
CA ASN A 111 1.44 13.50 10.92
C ASN A 111 0.52 14.73 10.97
N ILE A 112 0.12 15.26 9.82
CA ILE A 112 -0.83 16.37 9.72
C ILE A 112 -2.16 16.01 10.38
N ARG A 113 -2.60 14.74 10.26
CA ARG A 113 -3.82 14.25 10.90
C ARG A 113 -3.66 14.01 12.41
N GLY A 114 -2.46 14.20 12.96
CA GLY A 114 -2.17 14.04 14.39
C GLY A 114 -1.57 12.72 14.81
N TYR A 115 -1.15 11.88 13.87
CA TYR A 115 -0.54 10.59 14.18
C TYR A 115 0.98 10.69 14.12
N ASP A 116 1.63 10.58 15.28
CA ASP A 116 3.10 10.51 15.39
C ASP A 116 3.61 9.08 15.21
N LYS A 117 2.78 8.12 15.57
CA LYS A 117 3.09 6.70 15.47
C LYS A 117 2.38 6.12 14.26
N ILE A 118 3.11 5.41 13.43
CA ILE A 118 2.59 4.89 12.16
C ILE A 118 2.95 3.42 12.04
N LEU A 119 1.99 2.60 11.63
CA LEU A 119 2.19 1.19 11.37
C LEU A 119 1.76 0.82 9.97
N LEU A 120 2.22 -0.35 9.54
CA LEU A 120 1.77 -1.00 8.31
C LEU A 120 1.94 -2.52 8.45
N TRP A 121 1.23 -3.26 7.63
CA TRP A 121 1.33 -4.71 7.56
C TRP A 121 1.90 -5.11 6.21
N VAL A 122 2.79 -6.09 6.22
CA VAL A 122 3.43 -6.60 5.01
C VAL A 122 3.53 -8.11 5.08
N LEU A 123 3.33 -8.80 3.96
CA LEU A 123 3.50 -10.25 3.90
C LEU A 123 4.95 -10.61 4.28
N GLU A 124 5.09 -11.56 5.21
CA GLU A 124 6.40 -11.99 5.71
C GLU A 124 7.35 -12.41 4.59
N ASP A 125 6.81 -13.06 3.57
CA ASP A 125 7.59 -13.55 2.43
C ASP A 125 7.92 -12.48 1.40
N ASN A 126 7.34 -11.29 1.51
CA ASN A 126 7.64 -10.17 0.62
C ASN A 126 8.92 -9.47 1.07
N GLN A 127 10.06 -10.11 0.80
CA GLN A 127 11.38 -9.64 1.26
C GLN A 127 11.72 -8.26 0.69
N ARG A 128 11.32 -7.98 -0.54
CA ARG A 128 11.57 -6.69 -1.19
C ARG A 128 10.88 -5.54 -0.45
N ALA A 129 9.61 -5.71 -0.13
CA ALA A 129 8.85 -4.70 0.61
C ALA A 129 9.42 -4.52 2.02
N ARG A 130 9.75 -5.61 2.70
CA ARG A 130 10.33 -5.56 4.03
C ARG A 130 11.65 -4.79 4.04
N ALA A 131 12.54 -5.07 3.10
CA ALA A 131 13.80 -4.36 2.97
C ALA A 131 13.58 -2.87 2.69
N PHE A 132 12.59 -2.54 1.86
CA PHE A 132 12.24 -1.15 1.55
C PHE A 132 11.80 -0.39 2.81
N TYR A 133 10.92 -0.97 3.63
CA TYR A 133 10.47 -0.31 4.86
C TYR A 133 11.59 -0.17 5.88
N GLU A 134 12.40 -1.20 6.05
CA GLU A 134 13.55 -1.16 6.97
C GLU A 134 14.55 -0.08 6.55
N LYS A 135 14.84 0.02 5.27
CA LYS A 135 15.73 1.06 4.73
C LYS A 135 15.19 2.47 4.97
N ASN A 136 13.89 2.63 5.06
CA ASN A 136 13.24 3.93 5.25
C ASN A 136 12.83 4.19 6.71
N GLY A 137 13.42 3.50 7.66
CA GLY A 137 13.29 3.82 9.08
C GLY A 137 12.22 3.04 9.83
N PHE A 138 11.50 2.13 9.20
CA PHE A 138 10.54 1.28 9.87
C PHE A 138 11.24 0.08 10.51
N SER A 139 10.72 -0.35 11.66
CA SER A 139 11.19 -1.52 12.37
C SER A 139 10.14 -2.62 12.34
N CYS A 140 10.58 -3.87 12.22
CA CYS A 140 9.69 -5.02 12.30
C CYS A 140 9.37 -5.29 13.77
N SER A 141 8.09 -5.32 14.11
CA SER A 141 7.65 -5.68 15.45
C SER A 141 7.56 -7.20 15.59
N LYS A 142 7.23 -7.66 16.81
CA LYS A 142 6.94 -9.07 17.06
C LYS A 142 5.50 -9.45 16.71
N ASN A 143 4.68 -8.47 16.32
CA ASN A 143 3.28 -8.70 16.03
C ASN A 143 3.10 -9.23 14.62
N TYR A 144 2.24 -10.20 14.48
CA TYR A 144 1.89 -10.78 13.19
C TYR A 144 0.44 -11.23 13.19
N MET A 145 -0.10 -11.45 12.02
CA MET A 145 -1.40 -12.08 11.83
C MET A 145 -1.32 -13.06 10.68
N ASN A 146 -2.18 -14.07 10.72
CA ASN A 146 -2.31 -15.03 9.63
C ASN A 146 -3.53 -14.68 8.79
N SER A 147 -3.36 -14.73 7.47
CA SER A 147 -4.43 -14.44 6.51
C SER A 147 -4.48 -15.58 5.51
N ASN A 148 -5.69 -15.97 5.11
CA ASN A 148 -5.88 -16.92 4.02
C ASN A 148 -6.14 -16.14 2.74
N ILE A 149 -5.24 -16.28 1.75
CA ILE A 149 -5.38 -15.62 0.45
C ILE A 149 -5.29 -16.70 -0.63
N GLY A 150 -6.38 -16.87 -1.36
CA GLY A 150 -6.45 -17.85 -2.43
C GLY A 150 -6.29 -19.30 -1.96
N GLY A 151 -6.69 -19.60 -0.73
CA GLY A 151 -6.58 -20.93 -0.14
C GLY A 151 -5.23 -21.21 0.54
N LYS A 152 -4.31 -20.26 0.52
CA LYS A 152 -3.01 -20.39 1.19
C LYS A 152 -2.95 -19.53 2.44
N GLU A 153 -2.52 -20.12 3.56
CA GLU A 153 -2.24 -19.37 4.77
C GLU A 153 -0.93 -18.60 4.62
N LEU A 154 -1.00 -17.29 4.86
CA LEU A 154 0.15 -16.39 4.78
C LEU A 154 0.24 -15.59 6.06
N ARG A 155 1.46 -15.28 6.47
CA ARG A 155 1.70 -14.43 7.63
C ARG A 155 1.97 -13.01 7.17
N GLU A 156 1.29 -12.04 7.84
CA GLU A 156 1.61 -10.64 7.70
C GLU A 156 2.29 -10.17 8.98
N VAL A 157 3.36 -9.40 8.83
CA VAL A 157 4.11 -8.85 9.95
C VAL A 157 3.89 -7.35 10.05
N MET A 158 3.87 -6.83 11.27
CA MET A 158 3.66 -5.41 11.51
C MET A 158 4.99 -4.67 11.58
N TYR A 159 5.11 -3.64 10.75
CA TYR A 159 6.20 -2.67 10.81
C TYR A 159 5.68 -1.37 11.40
N PHE A 160 6.56 -0.64 12.07
CA PHE A 160 6.18 0.62 12.71
C PHE A 160 7.31 1.64 12.70
N ILE A 161 6.94 2.90 12.84
CA ILE A 161 7.84 4.02 13.06
C ILE A 161 7.21 4.94 14.12
N GLU A 162 8.04 5.47 15.01
CA GLU A 162 7.61 6.37 16.09
C GLU A 162 8.42 7.65 16.12
#